data_10c42490e966d55a1c4f6d035eeb82fd
#
_entry.id   10c42490e966d55a1c4f6d035eeb82fd
#
_cell.length_a   1.000
_cell.length_b   1.000
_cell.length_c   1.000
_cell.angle_alpha   90.00
_cell.angle_beta   90.00
_cell.angle_gamma   90.00
#
_symmetry.space_group_name_H-M   'P 1'
#
loop_
_entity.id
_entity.type
_entity.pdbx_description
1 polymer ?
#
loop_
_entity_poly.entity_id
_entity_poly.type
_entity_poly.pdbx_seq_one_letter_code
_entity_poly.pdbx_strand_id
1 'polypeptide(L)'
;KMYGARRTKYTGSYSVGGGGETLTCTKLQMEIDLTTEHLGAITVFEGKNKFPKDFSVYQIYHPFLYFQKLHDNKQIVAKEINCCYLRRGIVGGDSVIRLHLYTFTDPTNIASLKILKNAQYRLVKR
;
A
#
# COMPACT_ATOMS: atom_id res chain seq x y z
N LYS A 1 -10.68 -13.17 1.30
CA LYS A 1 -10.91 -12.75 2.67
C LYS A 1 -10.55 -11.27 2.81
N MET A 2 -11.42 -10.49 3.43
CA MET A 2 -11.22 -9.06 3.61
C MET A 2 -11.17 -8.71 5.09
N TYR A 3 -10.28 -7.79 5.42
CA TYR A 3 -10.14 -7.25 6.77
C TYR A 3 -10.34 -5.74 6.69
N GLY A 4 -11.24 -5.21 7.52
CA GLY A 4 -11.54 -3.78 7.55
C GLY A 4 -10.40 -2.93 8.12
N ALA A 5 -10.67 -1.65 8.28
CA ALA A 5 -9.70 -0.68 8.79
C ALA A 5 -9.13 -1.09 10.14
N ARG A 6 -7.84 -0.86 10.32
CA ARG A 6 -7.16 -1.14 11.59
C ARG A 6 -6.07 -0.11 11.84
N ARG A 7 -5.85 0.15 13.13
CA ARG A 7 -4.71 0.93 13.59
C ARG A 7 -3.64 -0.02 14.10
N THR A 8 -2.39 0.25 13.74
CA THR A 8 -1.25 -0.55 14.14
C THR A 8 0.01 0.30 14.22
N LYS A 9 1.11 -0.32 14.61
CA LYS A 9 2.41 0.34 14.74
C LYS A 9 3.47 -0.47 14.04
N TYR A 10 4.48 0.23 13.53
CA TYR A 10 5.64 -0.40 12.91
C TYR A 10 6.93 0.13 13.55
N THR A 11 7.85 -0.79 13.84
CA THR A 11 9.21 -0.49 14.28
C THR A 11 10.18 -1.22 13.37
N GLY A 12 11.13 -0.49 12.80
CA GLY A 12 12.12 -1.07 11.90
C GLY A 12 12.92 0.01 11.18
N SER A 13 13.83 -0.42 10.31
CA SER A 13 14.69 0.46 9.53
C SER A 13 14.69 0.04 8.07
N TYR A 14 14.88 0.99 7.16
CA TYR A 14 14.96 0.72 5.73
C TYR A 14 15.80 1.77 5.02
N SER A 15 16.31 1.43 3.84
CA SER A 15 17.05 2.35 2.99
C SER A 15 16.12 3.31 2.26
N VAL A 16 16.58 4.55 2.09
CA VAL A 16 15.84 5.60 1.38
C VAL A 16 16.50 5.96 0.04
N GLY A 17 17.07 4.98 -0.64
CA GLY A 17 17.69 5.18 -1.94
C GLY A 17 19.04 4.51 -2.08
N GLY A 18 19.79 4.92 -3.11
CA GLY A 18 21.09 4.33 -3.42
C GLY A 18 22.27 4.88 -2.63
N GLY A 19 22.08 5.87 -1.78
CA GLY A 19 23.16 6.56 -1.06
C GLY A 19 23.54 5.98 0.28
N GLY A 20 22.99 4.84 0.67
CA GLY A 20 23.28 4.19 1.95
C GLY A 20 22.59 4.82 3.15
N GLU A 21 21.74 5.80 2.93
CA GLU A 21 20.95 6.41 4.00
C GLU A 21 19.87 5.47 4.50
N THR A 22 19.69 5.46 5.83
CA THR A 22 18.71 4.60 6.49
C THR A 22 17.77 5.46 7.31
N LEU A 23 16.47 5.16 7.21
CA LEU A 23 15.46 5.77 8.06
C LEU A 23 15.00 4.74 9.09
N THR A 24 14.91 5.16 10.34
CA THR A 24 14.47 4.29 11.44
C THR A 24 13.12 4.77 11.96
N CYS A 25 12.17 3.85 12.05
CA CYS A 25 10.86 4.08 12.63
C CYS A 25 10.78 3.40 13.99
N THR A 26 10.28 4.12 14.99
CA THR A 26 10.04 3.56 16.32
C THR A 26 8.57 3.77 16.67
N LYS A 27 7.82 2.67 16.79
CA LYS A 27 6.38 2.69 17.10
C LYS A 27 5.61 3.66 16.21
N LEU A 28 5.93 3.68 14.93
CA LEU A 28 5.23 4.51 13.96
C LEU A 28 3.77 4.08 13.88
N GLN A 29 2.88 5.01 14.22
CA GLN A 29 1.44 4.75 14.13
C GLN A 29 0.97 4.83 12.69
N MET A 30 0.13 3.88 12.29
CA MET A 30 -0.46 3.87 10.96
C MET A 30 -1.89 3.35 11.02
N GLU A 31 -2.69 3.76 10.05
CA GLU A 31 -4.01 3.22 9.82
C GLU A 31 -4.01 2.52 8.46
N ILE A 32 -4.47 1.28 8.44
CA ILE A 32 -4.61 0.49 7.23
C ILE A 32 -6.09 0.44 6.90
N ASP A 33 -6.48 1.02 5.76
CA ASP A 33 -7.89 1.17 5.39
C ASP A 33 -8.57 -0.17 5.12
N LEU A 34 -7.91 -1.04 4.38
CA LEU A 34 -8.44 -2.34 4.00
C LEU A 34 -7.30 -3.29 3.66
N THR A 35 -7.46 -4.54 3.99
CA THR A 35 -6.53 -5.60 3.60
C THR A 35 -7.31 -6.76 3.00
N THR A 36 -6.83 -7.30 1.89
CA THR A 36 -7.39 -8.51 1.29
C THR A 36 -6.34 -9.60 1.23
N GLU A 37 -6.80 -10.83 1.29
CA GLU A 37 -5.99 -12.03 1.07
C GLU A 37 -6.69 -12.91 0.04
N HIS A 38 -5.97 -13.28 -1.01
CA HIS A 38 -6.49 -14.15 -2.05
C HIS A 38 -5.36 -15.04 -2.57
N LEU A 39 -5.52 -16.35 -2.42
CA LEU A 39 -4.56 -17.38 -2.91
C LEU A 39 -3.11 -17.10 -2.47
N GLY A 40 -2.93 -16.65 -1.24
CA GLY A 40 -1.61 -16.35 -0.69
C GLY A 40 -1.08 -14.95 -0.99
N ALA A 41 -1.81 -14.15 -1.76
CA ALA A 41 -1.46 -12.76 -2.01
C ALA A 41 -2.18 -11.84 -1.02
N ILE A 42 -1.42 -11.03 -0.31
CA ILE A 42 -1.96 -10.00 0.57
C ILE A 42 -1.88 -8.66 -0.15
N THR A 43 -2.99 -7.94 -0.20
CA THR A 43 -3.05 -6.60 -0.75
C THR A 43 -3.52 -5.62 0.31
N VAL A 44 -2.73 -4.58 0.51
CA VAL A 44 -3.04 -3.48 1.44
C VAL A 44 -3.57 -2.32 0.63
N PHE A 45 -4.72 -1.78 1.02
CA PHE A 45 -5.37 -0.69 0.30
C PHE A 45 -5.25 0.63 1.07
N GLU A 46 -4.91 1.68 0.34
CA GLU A 46 -4.97 3.07 0.79
C GLU A 46 -5.91 3.83 -0.13
N GLY A 47 -7.01 4.31 0.42
CA GLY A 47 -8.04 5.01 -0.35
C GLY A 47 -8.03 6.51 -0.13
N LYS A 48 -8.27 7.26 -1.19
CA LYS A 48 -8.46 8.72 -1.16
C LYS A 48 -9.73 9.09 -1.91
N ASN A 49 -10.52 10.01 -1.32
CA ASN A 49 -11.78 10.50 -1.90
C ASN A 49 -11.57 11.67 -2.86
N LYS A 50 -10.34 11.95 -3.25
CA LYS A 50 -9.95 13.02 -4.17
C LYS A 50 -8.85 12.52 -5.07
N PHE A 51 -8.54 13.31 -6.10
CA PHE A 51 -7.34 13.08 -6.92
C PHE A 51 -6.25 14.05 -6.45
N PRO A 52 -5.52 13.73 -5.36
CA PRO A 52 -4.44 14.60 -4.90
C PRO A 52 -3.34 14.68 -5.97
N LYS A 53 -2.72 15.85 -6.08
CA LYS A 53 -1.62 16.05 -7.02
C LYS A 53 -0.41 15.19 -6.66
N ASP A 54 -0.17 15.06 -5.35
CA ASP A 54 0.98 14.36 -4.84
C ASP A 54 0.55 13.10 -4.11
N PHE A 55 1.39 12.11 -4.21
CA PHE A 55 1.22 10.82 -3.59
C PHE A 55 2.46 10.50 -2.77
N SER A 56 2.26 10.26 -1.48
CA SER A 56 3.37 9.86 -0.61
C SER A 56 3.53 8.34 -0.63
N VAL A 57 4.68 7.87 -1.09
CA VAL A 57 5.02 6.44 -1.10
C VAL A 57 4.97 5.84 0.30
N TYR A 58 5.25 6.64 1.33
CA TYR A 58 5.20 6.18 2.72
C TYR A 58 3.83 5.65 3.12
N GLN A 59 2.76 6.18 2.55
CA GLN A 59 1.39 5.76 2.86
C GLN A 59 1.11 4.31 2.46
N ILE A 60 1.82 3.79 1.47
CA ILE A 60 1.71 2.38 1.07
C ILE A 60 2.88 1.55 1.55
N TYR A 61 4.06 2.15 1.71
CA TYR A 61 5.26 1.42 2.11
C TYR A 61 5.21 0.95 3.56
N HIS A 62 4.79 1.81 4.49
CA HIS A 62 4.74 1.42 5.90
C HIS A 62 3.74 0.29 6.17
N PRO A 63 2.52 0.30 5.63
CA PRO A 63 1.64 -0.88 5.70
C PRO A 63 2.23 -2.13 5.05
N PHE A 64 2.94 -1.98 3.92
CA PHE A 64 3.66 -3.09 3.28
C PHE A 64 4.68 -3.70 4.24
N LEU A 65 5.51 -2.85 4.87
CA LEU A 65 6.53 -3.29 5.82
C LEU A 65 5.92 -4.00 7.03
N TYR A 66 4.77 -3.54 7.49
CA TYR A 66 4.08 -4.18 8.60
C TYR A 66 3.76 -5.64 8.27
N PHE A 67 3.18 -5.91 7.10
CA PHE A 67 2.87 -7.27 6.68
C PHE A 67 4.12 -8.08 6.33
N GLN A 68 5.13 -7.44 5.74
CA GLN A 68 6.42 -8.10 5.47
C GLN A 68 7.07 -8.58 6.76
N LYS A 69 7.02 -7.77 7.81
CA LYS A 69 7.56 -8.15 9.13
C LYS A 69 6.79 -9.32 9.74
N LEU A 70 5.46 -9.31 9.64
CA LEU A 70 4.65 -10.46 10.08
C LEU A 70 5.02 -11.73 9.33
N HIS A 71 5.26 -11.62 8.02
CA HIS A 71 5.68 -12.74 7.20
C HIS A 71 7.07 -13.24 7.61
N ASP A 72 8.03 -12.33 7.80
CA ASP A 72 9.41 -12.66 8.19
C ASP A 72 9.46 -13.33 9.57
N ASN A 73 8.56 -12.92 10.47
CA ASN A 73 8.42 -13.50 11.81
C ASN A 73 7.55 -14.76 11.85
N LYS A 74 7.14 -15.27 10.67
CA LYS A 74 6.30 -16.46 10.51
C LYS A 74 4.94 -16.36 11.19
N GLN A 75 4.44 -15.14 11.40
CA GLN A 75 3.12 -14.89 11.97
C GLN A 75 2.01 -14.97 10.90
N ILE A 76 2.38 -14.79 9.63
CA ILE A 76 1.51 -15.01 8.49
C ILE A 76 2.27 -15.75 7.41
N VAL A 77 1.54 -16.41 6.50
CA VAL A 77 2.09 -17.03 5.30
C VAL A 77 1.58 -16.24 4.10
N ALA A 78 2.48 -15.62 3.36
CA ALA A 78 2.14 -14.88 2.16
C ALA A 78 3.12 -15.20 1.05
N LYS A 79 2.60 -15.46 -0.15
CA LYS A 79 3.42 -15.65 -1.36
C LYS A 79 3.89 -14.33 -1.91
N GLU A 80 3.06 -13.30 -1.78
CA GLU A 80 3.38 -11.94 -2.20
C GLU A 80 2.61 -10.93 -1.36
N ILE A 81 3.15 -9.73 -1.23
CA ILE A 81 2.53 -8.62 -0.54
C ILE A 81 2.51 -7.44 -1.52
N ASN A 82 1.32 -6.94 -1.80
CA ASN A 82 1.10 -5.85 -2.74
C ASN A 82 0.39 -4.68 -2.05
N CYS A 83 0.52 -3.51 -2.63
CA CYS A 83 -0.16 -2.31 -2.16
C CYS A 83 -1.03 -1.76 -3.28
N CYS A 84 -2.24 -1.37 -2.95
CA CYS A 84 -3.15 -0.73 -3.89
C CYS A 84 -3.47 0.67 -3.41
N TYR A 85 -3.08 1.67 -4.21
CA TYR A 85 -3.47 3.05 -4.01
C TYR A 85 -4.70 3.34 -4.86
N LEU A 86 -5.79 3.67 -4.20
CA LEU A 86 -7.08 3.84 -4.84
C LEU A 86 -7.56 5.27 -4.64
N ARG A 87 -7.88 5.96 -5.73
CA ARG A 87 -8.38 7.33 -5.70
C ARG A 87 -9.76 7.39 -6.32
N ARG A 88 -10.65 8.12 -5.70
CA ARG A 88 -11.99 8.34 -6.21
C ARG A 88 -12.24 9.84 -6.37
N GLY A 89 -12.79 10.22 -7.50
CA GLY A 89 -13.13 11.61 -7.78
C GLY A 89 -14.23 11.74 -8.82
N ILE A 90 -14.57 12.97 -9.16
CA ILE A 90 -15.57 13.28 -10.17
C ILE A 90 -14.87 13.84 -11.39
N VAL A 91 -15.15 13.24 -12.56
CA VAL A 91 -14.65 13.69 -13.86
C VAL A 91 -15.82 13.77 -14.81
N GLY A 92 -16.10 14.98 -15.33
CA GLY A 92 -17.22 15.17 -16.27
C GLY A 92 -18.58 14.77 -15.72
N GLY A 93 -18.80 14.91 -14.39
CA GLY A 93 -20.04 14.55 -13.73
C GLY A 93 -20.13 13.10 -13.29
N ASP A 94 -19.21 12.25 -13.69
CA ASP A 94 -19.19 10.84 -13.33
C ASP A 94 -18.21 10.56 -12.20
N SER A 95 -18.53 9.58 -11.35
CA SER A 95 -17.58 9.03 -10.39
C SER A 95 -16.54 8.19 -11.13
N VAL A 96 -15.26 8.49 -10.86
CA VAL A 96 -14.14 7.77 -11.48
C VAL A 96 -13.27 7.21 -10.36
N ILE A 97 -12.90 5.94 -10.48
CA ILE A 97 -11.97 5.26 -9.58
C ILE A 97 -10.70 4.97 -10.35
N ARG A 98 -9.56 5.44 -9.82
CA ARG A 98 -8.23 5.12 -10.35
C ARG A 98 -7.52 4.24 -9.35
N LEU A 99 -7.01 3.12 -9.86
CA LEU A 99 -6.37 2.09 -9.05
C LEU A 99 -4.94 1.90 -9.53
N HIS A 100 -4.00 1.91 -8.58
CA HIS A 100 -2.59 1.69 -8.86
C HIS A 100 -2.10 0.58 -7.94
N LEU A 101 -1.68 -0.53 -8.53
CA LEU A 101 -1.15 -1.67 -7.80
C LEU A 101 0.37 -1.63 -7.83
N TYR A 102 0.99 -1.70 -6.65
CA TYR A 102 2.43 -1.62 -6.46
C TYR A 102 2.94 -2.79 -5.64
N THR A 103 4.22 -3.05 -5.79
CA THR A 103 4.99 -3.86 -4.84
C THR A 103 6.37 -3.22 -4.64
N PHE A 104 7.14 -3.77 -3.71
CA PHE A 104 8.52 -3.35 -3.49
C PHE A 104 9.39 -4.57 -3.73
N THR A 105 10.27 -4.51 -4.74
CA THR A 105 11.13 -5.64 -5.13
C THR A 105 12.21 -5.93 -4.09
N ASP A 106 12.61 -4.91 -3.33
CA ASP A 106 13.48 -5.03 -2.17
C ASP A 106 12.76 -4.44 -0.96
N PRO A 107 12.20 -5.26 -0.06
CA PRO A 107 11.46 -4.76 1.10
C PRO A 107 12.27 -3.86 2.03
N THR A 108 13.60 -3.90 1.96
CA THR A 108 14.47 -3.06 2.79
C THR A 108 14.74 -1.69 2.18
N ASN A 109 14.23 -1.41 0.98
CA ASN A 109 14.49 -0.16 0.26
C ASN A 109 13.21 0.42 -0.33
N ILE A 110 12.81 1.59 0.15
CA ILE A 110 11.61 2.27 -0.33
C ILE A 110 11.71 2.65 -1.81
N ALA A 111 12.92 2.86 -2.33
CA ALA A 111 13.13 3.21 -3.74
C ALA A 111 12.88 2.03 -4.70
N SER A 112 12.69 0.82 -4.18
CA SER A 112 12.42 -0.37 -5.01
C SER A 112 10.97 -0.50 -5.46
N LEU A 113 10.18 0.55 -5.33
CA LEU A 113 8.78 0.59 -5.77
C LEU A 113 8.66 0.15 -7.23
N LYS A 114 7.75 -0.79 -7.47
CA LYS A 114 7.43 -1.29 -8.81
C LYS A 114 5.93 -1.22 -9.05
N ILE A 115 5.55 -0.62 -10.18
CA ILE A 115 4.16 -0.57 -10.61
C ILE A 115 3.81 -1.91 -11.27
N LEU A 116 2.78 -2.58 -10.74
CA LEU A 116 2.29 -3.84 -11.29
C LEU A 116 1.13 -3.63 -12.24
N LYS A 117 0.24 -2.68 -11.92
CA LYS A 117 -0.96 -2.44 -12.71
C LYS A 117 -1.52 -1.05 -12.44
N ASN A 118 -2.03 -0.42 -13.49
CA ASN A 118 -2.88 0.77 -13.40
C ASN A 118 -4.21 0.47 -14.05
N ALA A 119 -5.30 0.93 -13.44
CA ALA A 119 -6.64 0.77 -13.99
C ALA A 119 -7.50 1.99 -13.66
N GLN A 120 -8.48 2.24 -14.51
CA GLN A 120 -9.47 3.30 -14.29
C GLN A 120 -10.85 2.75 -14.59
N TYR A 121 -11.78 3.02 -13.69
CA TYR A 121 -13.16 2.62 -13.83
C TYR A 121 -14.06 3.83 -13.70
N ARG A 122 -15.04 3.92 -14.59
CA ARG A 122 -16.06 4.96 -14.56
C ARG A 122 -17.37 4.33 -14.10
N LEU A 123 -17.97 4.89 -13.05
CA LEU A 123 -19.24 4.42 -12.55
C LEU A 123 -20.35 5.19 -13.26
N VAL A 124 -21.15 4.47 -14.03
CA VAL A 124 -22.24 5.04 -14.81
C VAL A 124 -23.55 4.74 -14.10
N LYS A 125 -24.35 5.78 -13.86
CA LYS A 125 -25.71 5.60 -13.36
C LYS A 125 -26.61 5.05 -14.47
N ARG A 126 -27.31 4.01 -14.15
CA ARG A 126 -28.35 3.44 -15.04
C ARG A 126 -29.73 3.79 -14.54
#